data_34e66fc6a1b3cd64ccd0d3c65247ed41
#
_entry.id   34e66fc6a1b3cd64ccd0d3c65247ed41
#
_cell.length_a   1.000
_cell.length_b   1.000
_cell.length_c   1.000
_cell.angle_alpha   90.00
_cell.angle_beta   90.00
_cell.angle_gamma   90.00
#
_symmetry.space_group_name_H-M   'P 1'
#
loop_
_entity.id
_entity.type
_entity.pdbx_description
1 polymer ?
#
loop_
_entity_poly.entity_id
_entity_poly.type
_entity_poly.pdbx_seq_one_letter_code
_entity_poly.pdbx_strand_id
1 'polypeptide(L)'
;MDEQRAAVRRMQDYISEHIEEEIDIAALSTAACFSPWYARKIFLKHTGLTPAVYIRRLKLSKSALRLRDESCSITDIAVEMGFGSVDGYQRAFRREFGCNPKEYSLSPVPVWLFTPTLILDTERKESDMSNTRNIFIQVVEKPARKVLIKRGI
;
A
#
# COMPACT_ATOMS: atom_id res chain seq x y z
N MET A 1 5.80 -13.77 23.04
CA MET A 1 5.26 -12.88 21.99
C MET A 1 4.11 -12.09 22.59
N ASP A 2 4.07 -10.80 22.34
CA ASP A 2 2.96 -9.97 22.78
C ASP A 2 1.72 -10.31 21.94
N GLU A 3 0.62 -10.67 22.57
CA GLU A 3 -0.64 -11.03 21.91
C GLU A 3 -1.16 -9.91 20.99
N GLN A 4 -0.96 -8.66 21.39
CA GLN A 4 -1.33 -7.52 20.56
C GLN A 4 -0.55 -7.50 19.23
N ARG A 5 0.74 -7.76 19.28
CA ARG A 5 1.58 -7.83 18.07
C ARG A 5 1.18 -8.97 17.16
N ALA A 6 0.92 -10.14 17.75
CA ALA A 6 0.44 -11.29 17.00
C ALA A 6 -0.90 -11.00 16.32
N ALA A 7 -1.82 -10.34 17.02
CA ALA A 7 -3.10 -9.94 16.47
C ALA A 7 -2.96 -8.92 15.32
N VAL A 8 -2.10 -7.92 15.48
CA VAL A 8 -1.84 -6.94 14.41
C VAL A 8 -1.21 -7.61 13.20
N ARG A 9 -0.30 -8.56 13.40
CA ARG A 9 0.27 -9.35 12.31
C ARG A 9 -0.80 -10.13 11.55
N ARG A 10 -1.71 -10.82 12.25
CA ARG A 10 -2.85 -11.51 11.61
C ARG A 10 -3.70 -10.56 10.77
N MET A 11 -3.93 -9.33 11.26
CA MET A 11 -4.65 -8.31 10.49
C MET A 11 -3.86 -7.87 9.24
N GLN A 12 -2.55 -7.69 9.34
CA GLN A 12 -1.70 -7.33 8.21
C GLN A 12 -1.65 -8.44 7.15
N ASP A 13 -1.56 -9.69 7.59
CA ASP A 13 -1.59 -10.86 6.70
C ASP A 13 -2.94 -10.93 5.97
N TYR A 14 -4.03 -10.78 6.71
CA TYR A 14 -5.37 -10.73 6.13
C TYR A 14 -5.52 -9.62 5.08
N ILE A 15 -5.04 -8.41 5.39
CA ILE A 15 -5.06 -7.28 4.44
C ILE A 15 -4.28 -7.62 3.17
N SER A 16 -3.11 -8.22 3.30
CA SER A 16 -2.25 -8.57 2.17
C SER A 16 -2.90 -9.61 1.26
N GLU A 17 -3.57 -10.59 1.86
CA GLU A 17 -4.25 -11.66 1.13
C GLU A 17 -5.51 -11.19 0.41
N HIS A 18 -6.22 -10.19 0.96
CA HIS A 18 -7.51 -9.71 0.47
C HIS A 18 -7.45 -8.29 -0.09
N ILE A 19 -6.28 -7.81 -0.48
CA ILE A 19 -6.08 -6.40 -0.85
C ILE A 19 -6.94 -5.93 -2.02
N GLU A 20 -7.36 -6.81 -2.87
CA GLU A 20 -8.22 -6.50 -4.01
C GLU A 20 -9.73 -6.52 -3.66
N GLU A 21 -10.04 -7.00 -2.48
CA GLU A 21 -11.40 -7.07 -1.98
C GLU A 21 -11.76 -5.84 -1.13
N GLU A 22 -13.03 -5.76 -0.77
CA GLU A 22 -13.47 -4.82 0.25
C GLU A 22 -13.15 -5.38 1.64
N ILE A 23 -12.33 -4.66 2.38
CA ILE A 23 -11.91 -5.08 3.73
C ILE A 23 -12.54 -4.15 4.75
N ASP A 24 -13.40 -4.69 5.57
CA ASP A 24 -14.03 -3.96 6.66
C ASP A 24 -13.38 -4.25 8.02
N ILE A 25 -13.75 -3.46 9.02
CA ILE A 25 -13.21 -3.64 10.37
C ILE A 25 -13.72 -4.93 11.04
N ALA A 26 -14.88 -5.44 10.63
CA ALA A 26 -15.41 -6.69 11.16
C ALA A 26 -14.53 -7.88 10.76
N ALA A 27 -14.12 -7.94 9.51
CA ALA A 27 -13.19 -8.95 9.01
C ALA A 27 -11.85 -8.89 9.75
N LEU A 28 -11.31 -7.68 9.93
CA LEU A 28 -10.06 -7.49 10.66
C LEU A 28 -10.18 -7.86 12.15
N SER A 29 -11.30 -7.56 12.77
CA SER A 29 -11.53 -7.92 14.17
C SER A 29 -11.62 -9.44 14.35
N THR A 30 -12.21 -10.12 13.40
CA THR A 30 -12.24 -11.60 13.35
C THR A 30 -10.82 -12.16 13.22
N ALA A 31 -10.04 -11.65 12.28
CA ALA A 31 -8.64 -12.06 12.10
C ALA A 31 -7.79 -11.78 13.35
N ALA A 32 -8.05 -10.68 14.02
CA ALA A 32 -7.36 -10.29 15.26
C ALA A 32 -7.79 -11.12 16.47
N CYS A 33 -8.97 -11.74 16.44
CA CYS A 33 -9.65 -12.35 17.59
C CYS A 33 -9.93 -11.34 18.74
N PHE A 34 -10.27 -10.11 18.37
CA PHE A 34 -10.61 -9.04 19.28
C PHE A 34 -11.85 -8.28 18.81
N SER A 35 -12.40 -7.43 19.67
CA SER A 35 -13.52 -6.56 19.28
C SER A 35 -13.07 -5.55 18.20
N PRO A 36 -13.97 -5.05 17.35
CA PRO A 36 -13.65 -4.06 16.32
C PRO A 36 -12.96 -2.79 16.89
N TRP A 37 -13.43 -2.31 18.02
CA TRP A 37 -12.82 -1.16 18.68
C TRP A 37 -11.39 -1.44 19.12
N TYR A 38 -11.17 -2.59 19.76
CA TYR A 38 -9.84 -2.95 20.26
C TYR A 38 -8.86 -3.28 19.12
N ALA A 39 -9.32 -4.00 18.11
CA ALA A 39 -8.54 -4.28 16.90
C ALA A 39 -8.03 -2.98 16.24
N ARG A 40 -8.91 -1.99 16.09
CA ARG A 40 -8.54 -0.67 15.56
C ARG A 40 -7.51 0.04 16.42
N LYS A 41 -7.70 -0.01 17.74
CA LYS A 41 -6.80 0.62 18.72
C LYS A 41 -5.39 0.02 18.67
N ILE A 42 -5.27 -1.30 18.72
CA ILE A 42 -3.96 -1.96 18.69
C ILE A 42 -3.28 -1.83 17.34
N PHE A 43 -4.05 -1.86 16.25
CA PHE A 43 -3.52 -1.65 14.91
C PHE A 43 -2.87 -0.27 14.79
N LEU A 44 -3.57 0.79 15.20
CA LEU A 44 -3.02 2.15 15.24
C LEU A 44 -1.79 2.26 16.14
N LYS A 45 -1.85 1.64 17.31
CA LYS A 45 -0.73 1.66 18.27
C LYS A 45 0.55 1.08 17.68
N HIS A 46 0.44 -0.03 16.97
CA HIS A 46 1.60 -0.78 16.49
C HIS A 46 2.06 -0.39 15.08
N THR A 47 1.17 0.11 14.24
CA THR A 47 1.51 0.51 12.86
C THR A 47 1.65 2.01 12.66
N GLY A 48 1.13 2.81 13.59
CA GLY A 48 1.05 4.26 13.45
C GLY A 48 -0.06 4.74 12.51
N LEU A 49 -0.83 3.83 11.92
CA LEU A 49 -1.89 4.12 10.97
C LEU A 49 -3.19 3.44 11.37
N THR A 50 -4.31 4.09 11.05
CA THR A 50 -5.60 3.39 11.14
C THR A 50 -5.69 2.31 10.06
N PRO A 51 -6.45 1.23 10.27
CA PRO A 51 -6.62 0.20 9.25
C PRO A 51 -7.07 0.75 7.89
N ALA A 52 -8.01 1.70 7.88
CA ALA A 52 -8.51 2.30 6.64
C ALA A 52 -7.41 3.05 5.85
N VAL A 53 -6.58 3.83 6.54
CA VAL A 53 -5.46 4.54 5.90
C VAL A 53 -4.40 3.56 5.40
N TYR A 54 -4.09 2.57 6.19
CA TYR A 54 -3.13 1.52 5.85
C TYR A 54 -3.56 0.77 4.57
N ILE A 55 -4.79 0.30 4.53
CA ILE A 55 -5.36 -0.41 3.36
C ILE A 55 -5.35 0.49 2.12
N ARG A 56 -5.78 1.73 2.25
CA ARG A 56 -5.81 2.68 1.13
C ARG A 56 -4.42 2.95 0.56
N ARG A 57 -3.44 3.18 1.41
CA ARG A 57 -2.05 3.42 0.98
C ARG A 57 -1.45 2.19 0.30
N LEU A 58 -1.74 1.00 0.83
CA LEU A 58 -1.29 -0.25 0.23
C LEU A 58 -1.92 -0.48 -1.15
N LYS A 59 -3.23 -0.24 -1.28
CA LYS A 59 -3.94 -0.32 -2.57
C LYS A 59 -3.37 0.67 -3.59
N LEU A 60 -3.11 1.90 -3.19
CA LEU A 60 -2.51 2.92 -4.07
C LEU A 60 -1.11 2.52 -4.52
N SER A 61 -0.28 2.01 -3.63
CA SER A 61 1.06 1.54 -3.97
C SER A 61 1.02 0.36 -4.94
N LYS A 62 0.12 -0.59 -4.72
CA LYS A 62 -0.10 -1.71 -5.63
C LYS A 62 -0.59 -1.24 -6.99
N SER A 63 -1.50 -0.27 -7.02
CA SER A 63 -1.99 0.32 -8.27
C SER A 63 -0.88 1.05 -9.05
N ALA A 64 0.01 1.75 -8.36
CA ALA A 64 1.14 2.41 -9.00
C ALA A 64 2.09 1.40 -9.67
N LEU A 65 2.35 0.28 -9.03
CA LEU A 65 3.13 -0.80 -9.62
C LEU A 65 2.47 -1.35 -10.88
N ARG A 66 1.18 -1.59 -10.85
CA ARG A 66 0.43 -2.09 -12.02
C ARG A 66 0.41 -1.08 -13.15
N LEU A 67 0.17 0.21 -12.85
CA LEU A 67 0.22 1.27 -13.86
C LEU A 67 1.58 1.38 -14.55
N ARG A 68 2.63 1.13 -13.78
CA ARG A 68 3.99 1.14 -14.32
C ARG A 68 4.28 -0.08 -15.17
N ASP A 69 3.78 -1.24 -14.73
CA ASP A 69 4.21 -2.54 -15.23
C ASP A 69 3.29 -3.13 -16.29
N GLU A 70 2.04 -2.77 -16.26
CA GLU A 70 1.00 -3.35 -17.10
C GLU A 70 0.34 -2.28 -17.97
N SER A 71 -0.17 -2.71 -19.12
CA SER A 71 -1.01 -1.87 -19.96
C SER A 71 -2.46 -2.01 -19.52
N CYS A 72 -2.82 -1.32 -18.45
CA CYS A 72 -4.17 -1.34 -17.93
C CYS A 72 -4.78 0.06 -17.89
N SER A 73 -6.10 0.13 -17.98
CA SER A 73 -6.80 1.40 -17.91
C SER A 73 -6.90 1.90 -16.48
N ILE A 74 -6.95 3.22 -16.34
CA ILE A 74 -7.17 3.86 -15.02
C ILE A 74 -8.50 3.42 -14.41
N THR A 75 -9.52 3.24 -15.25
CA THR A 75 -10.85 2.80 -14.82
C THR A 75 -10.80 1.38 -14.26
N ASP A 76 -10.15 0.46 -14.96
CA ASP A 76 -10.05 -0.93 -14.53
C ASP A 76 -9.33 -1.03 -13.17
N ILE A 77 -8.21 -0.33 -13.03
CA ILE A 77 -7.48 -0.30 -11.77
C ILE A 77 -8.32 0.29 -10.63
N ALA A 78 -9.03 1.38 -10.88
CA ALA A 78 -9.89 1.99 -9.86
C ALA A 78 -10.95 1.01 -9.37
N VAL A 79 -11.58 0.27 -10.28
CA VAL A 79 -12.59 -0.75 -9.93
C VAL A 79 -11.96 -1.92 -9.20
N GLU A 80 -10.90 -2.51 -9.73
CA GLU A 80 -10.24 -3.67 -9.13
C GLU A 80 -9.66 -3.40 -7.75
N MET A 81 -9.19 -2.18 -7.51
CA MET A 81 -8.72 -1.76 -6.19
C MET A 81 -9.85 -1.31 -5.26
N GLY A 82 -11.11 -1.41 -5.69
CA GLY A 82 -12.26 -1.12 -4.85
C GLY A 82 -12.48 0.36 -4.55
N PHE A 83 -12.06 1.25 -5.43
CA PHE A 83 -12.41 2.66 -5.31
C PHE A 83 -13.82 2.90 -5.82
N GLY A 84 -14.61 3.67 -5.08
CA GLY A 84 -16.00 3.92 -5.43
C GLY A 84 -16.21 4.74 -6.71
N SER A 85 -15.17 5.43 -7.19
CA SER A 85 -15.17 6.16 -8.45
C SER A 85 -13.76 6.36 -8.98
N VAL A 86 -13.65 6.56 -10.29
CA VAL A 86 -12.37 6.90 -10.95
C VAL A 86 -11.83 8.23 -10.42
N ASP A 87 -12.70 9.21 -10.23
CA ASP A 87 -12.31 10.52 -9.67
C ASP A 87 -11.78 10.39 -8.24
N GLY A 88 -12.42 9.56 -7.43
CA GLY A 88 -11.95 9.27 -6.07
C GLY A 88 -10.57 8.63 -6.07
N TYR A 89 -10.35 7.68 -6.96
CA TYR A 89 -9.05 7.06 -7.15
C TYR A 89 -7.98 8.07 -7.59
N GLN A 90 -8.27 8.86 -8.61
CA GLN A 90 -7.33 9.86 -9.13
C GLN A 90 -6.93 10.88 -8.07
N ARG A 91 -7.88 11.36 -7.27
CA ARG A 91 -7.60 12.28 -6.16
C ARG A 91 -6.75 11.63 -5.08
N ALA A 92 -7.05 10.38 -4.72
CA ALA A 92 -6.27 9.64 -3.74
C ALA A 92 -4.83 9.38 -4.24
N PHE A 93 -4.68 9.00 -5.49
CA PHE A 93 -3.39 8.77 -6.13
C PHE A 93 -2.54 10.04 -6.16
N ARG A 94 -3.12 11.17 -6.58
CA ARG A 94 -2.43 12.46 -6.59
C ARG A 94 -2.01 12.90 -5.19
N ARG A 95 -2.85 12.67 -4.20
CA ARG A 95 -2.52 12.99 -2.81
C ARG A 95 -1.36 12.17 -2.28
N GLU A 96 -1.31 10.90 -2.63
CA GLU A 96 -0.26 9.98 -2.17
C GLU A 96 1.07 10.21 -2.89
N PHE A 97 1.04 10.38 -4.21
CA PHE A 97 2.24 10.38 -5.05
C PHE A 97 2.59 11.72 -5.69
N GLY A 98 1.73 12.71 -5.59
CA GLY A 98 1.97 14.05 -6.14
C GLY A 98 1.78 14.17 -7.65
N CYS A 99 1.36 13.12 -8.33
CA CYS A 99 1.14 13.11 -9.78
C CYS A 99 -0.17 12.43 -10.15
N ASN A 100 -0.67 12.71 -11.35
CA ASN A 100 -1.88 12.09 -11.86
C ASN A 100 -1.58 10.64 -12.31
N PRO A 101 -2.44 9.66 -12.04
CA PRO A 101 -2.20 8.27 -12.43
C PRO A 101 -2.05 8.08 -13.93
N LYS A 102 -2.74 8.86 -14.75
CA LYS A 102 -2.60 8.80 -16.21
C LYS A 102 -1.22 9.27 -16.68
N GLU A 103 -0.77 10.40 -16.14
CA GLU A 103 0.58 10.90 -16.41
C GLU A 103 1.64 9.92 -15.96
N TYR A 104 1.46 9.36 -14.77
CA TYR A 104 2.34 8.35 -14.22
C TYR A 104 2.41 7.09 -15.10
N SER A 105 1.29 6.61 -15.63
CA SER A 105 1.27 5.43 -16.50
C SER A 105 2.01 5.64 -17.82
N LEU A 106 1.97 6.87 -18.35
CA LEU A 106 2.65 7.23 -19.58
C LEU A 106 4.14 7.47 -19.39
N SER A 107 4.51 8.07 -18.27
CA SER A 107 5.90 8.39 -17.95
C SER A 107 6.14 8.20 -16.45
N PRO A 108 6.37 6.96 -16.01
CA PRO A 108 6.57 6.68 -14.59
C PRO A 108 7.77 7.43 -14.03
N VAL A 109 7.52 8.17 -12.97
CA VAL A 109 8.54 8.86 -12.18
C VAL A 109 8.77 8.09 -10.89
N PRO A 110 9.92 8.23 -10.22
CA PRO A 110 10.13 7.63 -8.91
C PRO A 110 9.09 8.14 -7.91
N VAL A 111 8.38 7.22 -7.28
CA VAL A 111 7.40 7.53 -6.23
C VAL A 111 7.70 6.70 -4.98
N TRP A 112 7.29 7.24 -3.84
CA TRP A 112 7.42 6.54 -2.58
C TRP A 112 6.25 5.57 -2.41
N LEU A 113 6.54 4.28 -2.54
CA LEU A 113 5.54 3.25 -2.28
C LEU A 113 5.38 3.04 -0.78
N PHE A 114 4.15 2.86 -0.36
CA PHE A 114 3.86 2.46 1.01
C PHE A 114 4.32 1.02 1.21
N THR A 115 5.29 0.83 2.08
CA THR A 115 5.74 -0.49 2.49
C THR A 115 5.21 -0.77 3.88
N PRO A 116 4.42 -1.83 4.04
CA PRO A 116 3.98 -2.23 5.36
C PRO A 116 5.16 -2.47 6.28
N THR A 117 5.17 -1.78 7.41
CA THR A 117 6.07 -2.16 8.49
C THR A 117 5.55 -3.48 9.05
N LEU A 118 6.13 -4.56 8.61
CA LEU A 118 5.89 -5.84 9.24
C LEU A 118 6.36 -5.72 10.68
N ILE A 119 5.48 -6.08 11.61
CA ILE A 119 5.87 -6.27 12.99
C ILE A 119 6.69 -7.55 13.01
N LEU A 120 7.93 -7.42 12.63
CA LEU A 120 8.89 -8.48 12.79
C LEU A 120 9.18 -8.57 14.29
N ASP A 121 9.22 -9.79 14.81
CA ASP A 121 9.78 -10.07 16.13
C ASP A 121 11.28 -9.72 16.10
N THR A 122 11.56 -8.46 16.06
CA THR A 122 12.93 -8.00 16.20
C THR A 122 13.07 -7.31 17.53
N GLU A 123 13.65 -8.03 18.46
CA GLU A 123 14.51 -7.42 19.45
C GLU A 123 15.68 -6.68 18.76
N ARG A 124 15.42 -5.93 17.72
CA ARG A 124 16.38 -5.00 17.16
C ARG A 124 16.34 -3.74 17.99
N LYS A 125 17.39 -3.60 18.78
CA LYS A 125 17.73 -2.44 19.57
C LYS A 125 17.27 -1.13 18.90
N GLU A 126 16.59 -0.34 19.71
CA GLU A 126 16.07 1.00 19.41
C GLU A 126 17.09 2.00 18.85
N SER A 127 18.33 1.59 18.65
CA SER A 127 19.40 2.49 18.21
C SER A 127 19.44 2.80 16.71
N ASP A 128 18.62 2.13 15.90
CA ASP A 128 18.69 2.28 14.44
C ASP A 128 17.44 2.88 13.81
N MET A 129 16.49 3.33 14.64
CA MET A 129 15.21 3.87 14.17
C MET A 129 15.26 5.32 13.67
N SER A 130 16.38 5.99 13.81
CA SER A 130 16.46 7.40 13.40
C SER A 130 16.72 7.62 11.91
N ASN A 131 16.98 6.58 11.13
CA ASN A 131 17.39 6.75 9.74
C ASN A 131 16.76 5.79 8.73
N THR A 132 15.76 5.04 9.12
CA THR A 132 15.04 4.22 8.15
C THR A 132 13.81 4.94 7.63
N ARG A 133 14.00 6.03 6.96
CA ARG A 133 13.19 6.29 5.79
C ARG A 133 13.50 5.14 4.86
N ASN A 134 12.61 4.17 4.79
CA ASN A 134 12.72 3.09 3.83
C ASN A 134 12.66 3.69 2.45
N ILE A 135 13.80 4.09 1.96
CA ILE A 135 13.99 4.50 0.59
C ILE A 135 13.99 3.21 -0.20
N PHE A 136 12.81 2.73 -0.50
CA PHE A 136 12.68 1.80 -1.60
C PHE A 136 12.83 2.59 -2.88
N ILE A 137 14.05 2.82 -3.24
CA ILE A 137 14.35 3.05 -4.64
C ILE A 137 14.13 1.71 -5.29
N GLN A 138 12.92 1.49 -5.70
CA GLN A 138 12.67 0.39 -6.58
C GLN A 138 13.24 0.77 -7.94
N VAL A 139 14.51 0.54 -8.09
CA VAL A 139 15.13 0.45 -9.40
C VAL A 139 14.58 -0.82 -10.00
N VAL A 140 13.42 -0.72 -10.55
CA VAL A 140 12.88 -1.81 -11.32
C VAL A 140 13.44 -1.67 -12.70
N GLU A 141 14.39 -2.49 -12.98
CA GLU A 141 14.76 -2.73 -14.36
C GLU A 141 13.57 -3.33 -15.11
N LYS A 142 13.01 -2.52 -15.95
CA LYS A 142 12.03 -2.99 -16.90
C LYS A 142 12.63 -3.01 -18.27
N PRO A 143 13.03 -4.18 -18.68
CA PRO A 143 13.81 -4.28 -19.89
C PRO A 143 13.07 -3.82 -21.13
N ALA A 144 11.84 -4.17 -21.28
CA ALA A 144 11.18 -4.02 -22.55
C ALA A 144 10.47 -2.70 -22.82
N ARG A 145 9.94 -2.08 -21.78
CA ARG A 145 9.09 -0.91 -21.96
C ARG A 145 9.79 0.41 -22.03
N LYS A 146 10.84 0.48 -21.31
CA LYS A 146 11.47 1.76 -21.01
C LYS A 146 11.97 2.51 -22.19
N VAL A 147 12.18 1.78 -23.15
CA VAL A 147 13.14 2.22 -24.02
C VAL A 147 12.64 2.82 -25.20
N LEU A 148 11.85 2.14 -25.65
CA LEU A 148 11.56 2.22 -27.00
C LEU A 148 10.86 3.46 -27.36
N ILE A 149 10.12 3.87 -26.51
CA ILE A 149 9.16 4.90 -26.76
C ILE A 149 9.74 6.28 -26.58
N LYS A 150 10.78 6.38 -25.84
CA LYS A 150 11.32 7.68 -25.46
C LYS A 150 12.32 8.27 -26.42
N ARG A 151 12.76 7.49 -27.33
CA ARG A 151 13.76 7.92 -28.29
C ARG A 151 13.20 8.39 -29.61
N GLY A 152 11.93 8.30 -29.77
CA GLY A 152 11.28 8.79 -30.94
C GLY A 152 10.99 10.28 -30.94
N ILE A 153 11.86 11.03 -30.37
CA ILE A 153 11.73 12.47 -30.39
C ILE A 153 12.55 13.02 -31.52
#